data_0c57d07dd68ba11fd6ab54224534e95c
#
_entry.id   0c57d07dd68ba11fd6ab54224534e95c
#
_cell.length_a   1.000
_cell.length_b   1.000
_cell.length_c   1.000
_cell.angle_alpha   90.00
_cell.angle_beta   90.00
_cell.angle_gamma   90.00
#
_symmetry.space_group_name_H-M   'P 1'
#
loop_
_entity.id
_entity.type
_entity.pdbx_description
1 polymer ?
#
loop_
_entity_poly.entity_id
_entity_poly.type
_entity_poly.pdbx_seq_one_letter_code
_entity_poly.pdbx_strand_id
1 'polypeptide(L)'
;MTDFVFIDSGVGGIPYMMRLLEKKPDSSCIYVADTANFPYGEKSHAQVIKCVTELVGKIRERFAPKVIVVACNTMSVNALEELRSNYSDIQFVGTVPAIKLAASVSKKRRIGLLATKATCENPYNLELKEKFASDCALVTRADGELVSFIEHNAFTASREECMKAVKPAIDFFRAEGCDAVILGCTHFLNFTDVFKAVCEPDIRVVDSVDGVVRHALEILGSSFEVLGSEPPLVDFKGVSPLRREGSGKPQVCSEGEPSPSLFITGFRDTEEENQYNVLCSRFGIQFGGLLSK
;
A
#
# COMPACT_ATOMS: atom_id res chain seq x y z
N MET A 1 -23.12 2.41 5.40
CA MET A 1 -22.27 1.22 5.12
C MET A 1 -21.20 1.66 4.13
N THR A 2 -19.94 1.48 4.48
CA THR A 2 -18.79 1.90 3.65
C THR A 2 -18.46 0.81 2.65
N ASP A 3 -18.18 1.15 1.38
CA ASP A 3 -17.82 0.13 0.40
C ASP A 3 -16.45 -0.47 0.70
N PHE A 4 -15.43 0.37 0.88
CA PHE A 4 -14.07 -0.06 1.14
C PHE A 4 -13.44 0.64 2.34
N VAL A 5 -12.79 -0.13 3.19
CA VAL A 5 -11.81 0.41 4.15
C VAL A 5 -10.44 -0.15 3.82
N PHE A 6 -9.47 0.72 3.62
CA PHE A 6 -8.05 0.37 3.43
C PHE A 6 -7.35 0.48 4.77
N ILE A 7 -6.62 -0.56 5.17
CA ILE A 7 -5.84 -0.55 6.41
C ILE A 7 -4.35 -0.74 6.12
N ASP A 8 -3.51 0.05 6.77
CA ASP A 8 -2.06 -0.05 6.67
C ASP A 8 -1.41 0.33 8.02
N SER A 9 -0.13 0.06 8.17
CA SER A 9 0.68 0.48 9.32
C SER A 9 0.94 2.00 9.36
N GLY A 10 0.91 2.64 8.20
CA GLY A 10 1.16 4.06 7.98
C GLY A 10 0.45 4.55 6.74
N VAL A 11 1.03 5.51 6.04
CA VAL A 11 0.43 6.13 4.85
C VAL A 11 0.84 5.49 3.53
N GLY A 12 1.64 4.42 3.58
CA GLY A 12 2.21 3.76 2.39
C GLY A 12 1.19 3.20 1.42
N GLY A 13 0.05 2.73 1.91
CA GLY A 13 -1.00 2.10 1.11
C GLY A 13 -2.02 3.04 0.47
N ILE A 14 -1.92 4.35 0.67
CA ILE A 14 -2.82 5.34 0.02
C ILE A 14 -2.92 5.14 -1.49
N PRO A 15 -1.85 4.80 -2.23
CA PRO A 15 -1.93 4.55 -3.67
C PRO A 15 -2.97 3.50 -4.08
N TYR A 16 -3.24 2.48 -3.25
CA TYR A 16 -4.31 1.51 -3.54
C TYR A 16 -5.69 2.15 -3.52
N MET A 17 -5.99 2.96 -2.50
CA MET A 17 -7.27 3.67 -2.42
C MET A 17 -7.44 4.66 -3.57
N MET A 18 -6.39 5.43 -3.88
CA MET A 18 -6.43 6.38 -5.00
C MET A 18 -6.65 5.67 -6.33
N ARG A 19 -5.97 4.53 -6.55
CA ARG A 19 -6.15 3.73 -7.77
C ARG A 19 -7.56 3.12 -7.86
N LEU A 20 -8.15 2.70 -6.74
CA LEU A 20 -9.52 2.22 -6.72
C LEU A 20 -10.50 3.35 -7.09
N LEU A 21 -10.32 4.54 -6.52
CA LEU A 21 -11.16 5.70 -6.82
C LEU A 21 -11.03 6.20 -8.26
N GLU A 22 -9.88 6.02 -8.91
CA GLU A 22 -9.74 6.26 -10.35
C GLU A 22 -10.60 5.32 -11.19
N LYS A 23 -10.69 4.05 -10.78
CA LYS A 23 -11.46 3.02 -11.49
C LYS A 23 -12.95 3.06 -11.17
N LYS A 24 -13.30 3.41 -9.94
CA LYS A 24 -14.67 3.49 -9.43
C LYS A 24 -14.84 4.73 -8.56
N PRO A 25 -15.00 5.93 -9.16
CA PRO A 25 -15.08 7.21 -8.44
C PRO A 25 -16.23 7.30 -7.43
N ASP A 26 -17.29 6.51 -7.65
CA ASP A 26 -18.49 6.51 -6.81
C ASP A 26 -18.35 5.64 -5.55
N SER A 27 -17.21 4.99 -5.32
CA SER A 27 -17.02 4.18 -4.12
C SER A 27 -16.86 5.04 -2.88
N SER A 28 -17.51 4.63 -1.80
CA SER A 28 -17.23 5.18 -0.48
C SER A 28 -15.98 4.50 0.10
N CYS A 29 -14.92 5.28 0.33
CA CYS A 29 -13.62 4.79 0.76
C CYS A 29 -13.14 5.48 2.02
N ILE A 30 -12.68 4.69 2.99
CA ILE A 30 -11.98 5.15 4.20
C ILE A 30 -10.58 4.53 4.18
N TYR A 31 -9.58 5.32 4.54
CA TYR A 31 -8.23 4.84 4.81
C TYR A 31 -7.94 4.93 6.30
N VAL A 32 -7.41 3.88 6.89
CA VAL A 32 -7.01 3.83 8.29
C VAL A 32 -5.55 3.44 8.40
N ALA A 33 -4.73 4.37 8.87
CA ALA A 33 -3.32 4.14 9.17
C ALA A 33 -3.15 3.81 10.66
N ASP A 34 -2.59 2.63 10.96
CA ASP A 34 -2.32 2.21 12.34
C ASP A 34 -0.99 2.74 12.86
N THR A 35 -0.88 4.06 12.85
CA THR A 35 0.33 4.81 13.19
C THR A 35 0.81 4.60 14.63
N ALA A 36 -0.12 4.36 15.56
CA ALA A 36 0.23 4.05 16.96
C ALA A 36 1.03 2.74 17.09
N ASN A 37 0.89 1.82 16.14
CA ASN A 37 1.57 0.54 16.11
C ASN A 37 2.69 0.46 15.05
N PHE A 38 3.00 1.57 14.37
CA PHE A 38 4.12 1.61 13.42
C PHE A 38 5.48 1.43 14.13
N PRO A 39 6.50 0.77 13.54
CA PRO A 39 6.46 0.01 12.29
C PRO A 39 6.05 -1.47 12.49
N TYR A 40 5.24 -1.99 11.58
CA TYR A 40 4.81 -3.40 11.62
C TYR A 40 5.91 -4.38 11.20
N GLY A 41 6.85 -3.94 10.38
CA GLY A 41 7.94 -4.77 9.84
C GLY A 41 8.93 -5.32 10.88
N GLU A 42 8.89 -4.79 12.11
CA GLU A 42 9.72 -5.20 13.24
C GLU A 42 8.97 -6.04 14.29
N LYS A 43 7.65 -6.20 14.12
CA LYS A 43 6.80 -6.93 15.06
C LYS A 43 6.86 -8.43 14.81
N SER A 44 6.73 -9.20 15.89
CA SER A 44 6.50 -10.64 15.80
C SER A 44 5.14 -10.95 15.18
N HIS A 45 4.99 -12.15 14.59
CA HIS A 45 3.74 -12.64 14.01
C HIS A 45 2.54 -12.46 14.98
N ALA A 46 2.67 -12.88 16.23
CA ALA A 46 1.60 -12.74 17.23
C ALA A 46 1.24 -11.28 17.53
N GLN A 47 2.23 -10.38 17.55
CA GLN A 47 1.98 -8.94 17.75
C GLN A 47 1.23 -8.35 16.56
N VAL A 48 1.58 -8.72 15.32
CA VAL A 48 0.89 -8.28 14.11
C VAL A 48 -0.58 -8.70 14.16
N ILE A 49 -0.86 -9.99 14.40
CA ILE A 49 -2.23 -10.52 14.50
C ILE A 49 -3.03 -9.74 15.54
N LYS A 50 -2.47 -9.57 16.75
CA LYS A 50 -3.15 -8.83 17.82
C LYS A 50 -3.53 -7.43 17.41
N CYS A 51 -2.56 -6.63 16.94
CA CYS A 51 -2.79 -5.24 16.56
C CYS A 51 -3.84 -5.12 15.43
N VAL A 52 -3.71 -5.96 14.39
CA VAL A 52 -4.63 -5.89 13.24
C VAL A 52 -6.04 -6.35 13.61
N THR A 53 -6.19 -7.38 14.45
CA THR A 53 -7.51 -7.82 14.91
C THR A 53 -8.21 -6.74 15.74
N GLU A 54 -7.49 -6.09 16.67
CA GLU A 54 -8.03 -4.98 17.45
C GLU A 54 -8.44 -3.79 16.55
N LEU A 55 -7.62 -3.47 15.54
CA LEU A 55 -7.90 -2.42 14.56
C LEU A 55 -9.18 -2.71 13.77
N VAL A 56 -9.29 -3.94 13.23
CA VAL A 56 -10.45 -4.37 12.44
C VAL A 56 -11.73 -4.37 13.27
N GLY A 57 -11.67 -4.71 14.56
CA GLY A 57 -12.80 -4.60 15.49
C GLY A 57 -13.37 -3.19 15.54
N LYS A 58 -12.50 -2.18 15.76
CA LYS A 58 -12.89 -0.76 15.78
C LYS A 58 -13.45 -0.29 14.42
N ILE A 59 -12.82 -0.70 13.33
CA ILE A 59 -13.26 -0.37 11.97
C ILE A 59 -14.65 -0.93 11.68
N ARG A 60 -14.89 -2.19 12.07
CA ARG A 60 -16.18 -2.85 11.89
C ARG A 60 -17.31 -2.11 12.62
N GLU A 61 -17.05 -1.73 13.87
CA GLU A 61 -18.03 -1.00 14.70
C GLU A 61 -18.33 0.39 14.12
N ARG A 62 -17.30 1.13 13.69
CA ARG A 62 -17.45 2.51 13.23
C ARG A 62 -17.94 2.65 11.79
N PHE A 63 -17.42 1.87 10.87
CA PHE A 63 -17.63 2.08 9.43
C PHE A 63 -18.51 1.03 8.76
N ALA A 64 -18.74 -0.12 9.39
CA ALA A 64 -19.48 -1.25 8.83
C ALA A 64 -19.11 -1.54 7.36
N PRO A 65 -17.80 -1.85 7.07
CA PRO A 65 -17.30 -1.98 5.70
C PRO A 65 -17.81 -3.25 5.03
N LYS A 66 -18.06 -3.18 3.71
CA LYS A 66 -18.30 -4.38 2.89
C LYS A 66 -17.00 -5.12 2.61
N VAL A 67 -15.95 -4.38 2.30
CA VAL A 67 -14.62 -4.92 1.96
C VAL A 67 -13.55 -4.17 2.77
N ILE A 68 -12.64 -4.92 3.38
CA ILE A 68 -11.40 -4.38 3.95
C ILE A 68 -10.24 -4.80 3.05
N VAL A 69 -9.54 -3.79 2.52
CA VAL A 69 -8.27 -3.99 1.80
C VAL A 69 -7.13 -3.83 2.80
N VAL A 70 -6.47 -4.94 3.11
CA VAL A 70 -5.26 -4.94 3.94
C VAL A 70 -4.10 -4.45 3.09
N ALA A 71 -3.98 -3.13 2.99
CA ALA A 71 -3.01 -2.41 2.16
C ALA A 71 -1.63 -2.34 2.85
N CYS A 72 -1.19 -3.45 3.43
CA CYS A 72 0.10 -3.63 4.09
C CYS A 72 0.57 -5.06 3.85
N ASN A 73 1.74 -5.21 3.23
CA ASN A 73 2.28 -6.55 2.98
C ASN A 73 2.53 -7.31 4.29
N THR A 74 3.12 -6.66 5.30
CA THR A 74 3.39 -7.28 6.59
C THR A 74 2.10 -7.73 7.29
N MET A 75 1.06 -6.89 7.32
CA MET A 75 -0.24 -7.29 7.87
C MET A 75 -0.84 -8.46 7.09
N SER A 76 -0.80 -8.40 5.76
CA SER A 76 -1.41 -9.41 4.90
C SER A 76 -0.79 -10.78 5.07
N VAL A 77 0.54 -10.89 5.02
CA VAL A 77 1.22 -12.19 5.15
C VAL A 77 1.17 -12.78 6.56
N ASN A 78 0.82 -11.98 7.57
CA ASN A 78 0.76 -12.45 8.95
C ASN A 78 -0.66 -12.65 9.50
N ALA A 79 -1.64 -11.84 9.08
CA ALA A 79 -2.93 -11.79 9.77
C ALA A 79 -4.15 -12.08 8.87
N LEU A 80 -3.99 -12.19 7.54
CA LEU A 80 -5.14 -12.25 6.64
C LEU A 80 -6.05 -13.48 6.88
N GLU A 81 -5.47 -14.65 7.16
CA GLU A 81 -6.22 -15.88 7.44
C GLU A 81 -7.00 -15.77 8.75
N GLU A 82 -6.36 -15.24 9.78
CA GLU A 82 -6.98 -15.00 11.09
C GLU A 82 -8.13 -13.99 10.97
N LEU A 83 -7.95 -12.91 10.22
CA LEU A 83 -9.01 -11.92 9.98
C LEU A 83 -10.23 -12.54 9.29
N ARG A 84 -10.01 -13.35 8.26
CA ARG A 84 -11.08 -14.06 7.55
C ARG A 84 -11.83 -15.03 8.45
N SER A 85 -11.13 -15.69 9.37
CA SER A 85 -11.71 -16.60 10.34
C SER A 85 -12.55 -15.87 11.40
N ASN A 86 -12.06 -14.71 11.89
CA ASN A 86 -12.68 -13.98 12.99
C ASN A 86 -13.85 -13.07 12.53
N TYR A 87 -13.85 -12.64 11.27
CA TYR A 87 -14.81 -11.65 10.72
C TYR A 87 -15.44 -12.15 9.43
N SER A 88 -16.29 -13.18 9.54
CA SER A 88 -16.94 -13.82 8.37
C SER A 88 -17.96 -12.94 7.64
N ASP A 89 -18.39 -11.85 8.26
CA ASP A 89 -19.30 -10.85 7.71
C ASP A 89 -18.59 -9.75 6.87
N ILE A 90 -17.24 -9.76 6.83
CA ILE A 90 -16.44 -8.80 6.07
C ILE A 90 -15.62 -9.54 5.02
N GLN A 91 -15.55 -9.01 3.81
CA GLN A 91 -14.65 -9.52 2.77
C GLN A 91 -13.26 -8.90 2.92
N PHE A 92 -12.21 -9.73 2.86
CA PHE A 92 -10.83 -9.26 3.00
C PHE A 92 -10.02 -9.48 1.73
N VAL A 93 -9.39 -8.40 1.26
CA VAL A 93 -8.40 -8.43 0.18
C VAL A 93 -7.03 -8.13 0.77
N GLY A 94 -6.10 -9.05 0.65
CA GLY A 94 -4.72 -8.87 1.10
C GLY A 94 -3.82 -8.35 -0.01
N THR A 95 -2.73 -7.73 0.42
CA THR A 95 -1.63 -7.31 -0.45
C THR A 95 -0.47 -8.28 -0.29
N VAL A 96 -0.03 -8.85 -1.40
CA VAL A 96 1.09 -9.79 -1.42
C VAL A 96 2.10 -9.38 -2.48
N PRO A 97 3.39 -9.73 -2.32
CA PRO A 97 4.40 -9.41 -3.31
C PRO A 97 4.03 -9.91 -4.71
N ALA A 98 4.21 -9.05 -5.72
CA ALA A 98 3.77 -9.30 -7.09
C ALA A 98 4.71 -10.26 -7.85
N ILE A 99 5.05 -11.41 -7.24
CA ILE A 99 6.02 -12.40 -7.74
C ILE A 99 5.61 -12.93 -9.12
N LYS A 100 4.32 -13.23 -9.32
CA LYS A 100 3.79 -13.69 -10.61
C LYS A 100 4.03 -12.66 -11.72
N LEU A 101 3.78 -11.38 -11.45
CA LEU A 101 3.98 -10.31 -12.43
C LEU A 101 5.48 -10.11 -12.69
N ALA A 102 6.32 -10.10 -11.66
CA ALA A 102 7.77 -9.99 -11.83
C ALA A 102 8.35 -11.13 -12.68
N ALA A 103 7.90 -12.35 -12.45
CA ALA A 103 8.29 -13.51 -13.27
C ALA A 103 7.86 -13.35 -14.74
N SER A 104 6.70 -12.77 -15.00
CA SER A 104 6.20 -12.57 -16.37
C SER A 104 7.01 -11.55 -17.18
N VAL A 105 7.63 -10.56 -16.52
CA VAL A 105 8.40 -9.49 -17.18
C VAL A 105 9.93 -9.75 -17.16
N SER A 106 10.40 -10.61 -16.25
CA SER A 106 11.83 -10.94 -16.13
C SER A 106 12.30 -11.81 -17.30
N LYS A 107 13.34 -11.35 -17.98
CA LYS A 107 14.02 -12.09 -19.06
C LYS A 107 15.18 -12.92 -18.52
N LYS A 108 15.88 -12.42 -17.48
CA LYS A 108 17.01 -13.11 -16.85
C LYS A 108 16.56 -14.17 -15.83
N ARG A 109 15.25 -14.28 -15.57
CA ARG A 109 14.67 -15.18 -14.57
C ARG A 109 15.29 -14.98 -13.18
N ARG A 110 15.67 -13.73 -12.88
CA ARG A 110 16.26 -13.34 -11.60
C ARG A 110 15.55 -12.07 -11.10
N ILE A 111 14.63 -12.26 -10.15
CA ILE A 111 13.73 -11.23 -9.64
C ILE A 111 14.10 -10.80 -8.23
N GLY A 112 14.05 -9.51 -7.96
CA GLY A 112 14.29 -8.91 -6.66
C GLY A 112 13.00 -8.69 -5.89
N LEU A 113 13.02 -8.85 -4.58
CA LEU A 113 11.97 -8.45 -3.66
C LEU A 113 12.54 -7.46 -2.64
N LEU A 114 12.16 -6.20 -2.75
CA LEU A 114 12.46 -5.15 -1.78
C LEU A 114 11.28 -5.03 -0.82
N ALA A 115 11.48 -5.27 0.48
CA ALA A 115 10.40 -5.31 1.45
C ALA A 115 10.85 -5.00 2.88
N THR A 116 9.96 -5.13 3.85
CA THR A 116 10.33 -5.17 5.28
C THR A 116 10.97 -6.52 5.63
N LYS A 117 11.69 -6.59 6.76
CA LYS A 117 12.28 -7.84 7.25
C LYS A 117 11.22 -8.94 7.40
N ALA A 118 10.12 -8.63 8.10
CA ALA A 118 9.04 -9.59 8.31
C ALA A 118 8.43 -10.12 7.00
N THR A 119 8.35 -9.28 5.95
CA THR A 119 7.88 -9.72 4.64
C THR A 119 8.93 -10.57 3.91
N CYS A 120 10.21 -10.18 3.93
CA CYS A 120 11.29 -10.94 3.27
C CYS A 120 11.45 -12.36 3.84
N GLU A 121 11.33 -12.49 5.18
CA GLU A 121 11.51 -13.76 5.90
C GLU A 121 10.27 -14.65 5.90
N ASN A 122 9.12 -14.15 5.40
CA ASN A 122 7.88 -14.92 5.44
C ASN A 122 7.90 -16.09 4.44
N PRO A 123 7.62 -17.35 4.89
CA PRO A 123 7.62 -18.54 4.03
C PRO A 123 6.67 -18.44 2.84
N TYR A 124 5.61 -17.66 2.94
CA TYR A 124 4.63 -17.44 1.88
C TYR A 124 5.26 -16.94 0.57
N ASN A 125 6.38 -16.20 0.63
CA ASN A 125 7.11 -15.79 -0.58
C ASN A 125 7.69 -16.99 -1.34
N LEU A 126 8.12 -18.03 -0.63
CA LEU A 126 8.62 -19.26 -1.26
C LEU A 126 7.47 -20.03 -1.90
N GLU A 127 6.31 -20.10 -1.26
CA GLU A 127 5.11 -20.71 -1.83
C GLU A 127 4.67 -20.00 -3.11
N LEU A 128 4.64 -18.66 -3.09
CA LEU A 128 4.34 -17.86 -4.27
C LEU A 128 5.37 -18.07 -5.38
N LYS A 129 6.65 -18.14 -5.02
CA LYS A 129 7.76 -18.39 -5.96
C LYS A 129 7.61 -19.77 -6.60
N GLU A 130 7.41 -20.82 -5.81
CA GLU A 130 7.21 -22.18 -6.34
C GLU A 130 5.98 -22.28 -7.25
N LYS A 131 4.90 -21.61 -6.88
CA LYS A 131 3.63 -21.65 -7.63
C LYS A 131 3.67 -20.87 -8.94
N PHE A 132 4.36 -19.71 -8.99
CA PHE A 132 4.24 -18.75 -10.10
C PHE A 132 5.57 -18.37 -10.77
N ALA A 133 6.68 -18.72 -10.19
CA ALA A 133 8.02 -18.31 -10.62
C ALA A 133 9.07 -19.40 -10.30
N SER A 134 8.70 -20.69 -10.45
CA SER A 134 9.56 -21.83 -10.09
C SER A 134 10.90 -21.82 -10.82
N ASP A 135 10.93 -21.28 -12.03
CA ASP A 135 12.10 -21.11 -12.89
C ASP A 135 12.87 -19.80 -12.63
N CYS A 136 12.44 -18.97 -11.67
CA CYS A 136 13.13 -17.73 -11.29
C CYS A 136 13.95 -17.91 -10.02
N ALA A 137 15.10 -17.24 -9.95
CA ALA A 137 15.76 -16.96 -8.69
C ALA A 137 15.09 -15.75 -8.02
N LEU A 138 14.74 -15.87 -6.73
CA LEU A 138 14.21 -14.77 -5.93
C LEU A 138 15.31 -14.24 -5.01
N VAL A 139 15.69 -12.98 -5.20
CA VAL A 139 16.67 -12.27 -4.36
C VAL A 139 15.89 -11.31 -3.45
N THR A 140 16.06 -11.41 -2.15
CA THR A 140 15.35 -10.57 -1.19
C THR A 140 16.27 -9.54 -0.55
N ARG A 141 15.77 -8.34 -0.30
CA ARG A 141 16.42 -7.29 0.47
C ARG A 141 15.42 -6.64 1.41
N ALA A 142 15.71 -6.69 2.71
CA ALA A 142 15.00 -5.93 3.71
C ALA A 142 15.60 -4.53 3.81
N ASP A 143 14.74 -3.48 3.82
CA ASP A 143 15.20 -2.08 3.91
C ASP A 143 14.25 -1.25 4.80
N GLY A 144 14.35 -1.46 6.12
CA GLY A 144 13.55 -0.74 7.12
C GLY A 144 13.89 0.75 7.19
N GLU A 145 15.16 1.12 6.93
CA GLU A 145 15.60 2.52 6.93
C GLU A 145 14.93 3.29 5.79
N LEU A 146 14.83 2.69 4.60
CA LEU A 146 14.13 3.29 3.47
C LEU A 146 12.62 3.40 3.74
N VAL A 147 12.00 2.41 4.39
CA VAL A 147 10.59 2.48 4.82
C VAL A 147 10.39 3.66 5.77
N SER A 148 11.25 3.80 6.79
CA SER A 148 11.19 4.92 7.74
C SER A 148 11.43 6.27 7.07
N PHE A 149 12.40 6.35 6.16
CA PHE A 149 12.65 7.57 5.38
C PHE A 149 11.41 7.99 4.60
N ILE A 150 10.74 7.05 3.93
CA ILE A 150 9.55 7.34 3.13
C ILE A 150 8.39 7.78 4.02
N GLU A 151 8.11 7.08 5.13
CA GLU A 151 7.01 7.46 6.04
C GLU A 151 7.13 8.90 6.50
N HIS A 152 8.34 9.33 6.88
CA HIS A 152 8.53 10.64 7.50
C HIS A 152 8.90 11.78 6.52
N ASN A 153 9.46 11.45 5.34
CA ASN A 153 10.05 12.44 4.44
C ASN A 153 9.47 12.43 3.02
N ALA A 154 8.63 11.46 2.64
CA ALA A 154 8.16 11.33 1.26
C ALA A 154 7.53 12.61 0.67
N PHE A 155 6.95 13.44 1.54
CA PHE A 155 6.21 14.64 1.12
C PHE A 155 6.98 15.95 1.33
N THR A 156 8.17 15.89 1.91
CA THR A 156 9.03 17.06 2.20
C THR A 156 10.37 17.00 1.49
N ALA A 157 10.91 15.79 1.27
CA ALA A 157 12.20 15.59 0.62
C ALA A 157 12.17 16.03 -0.86
N SER A 158 13.30 16.52 -1.33
CA SER A 158 13.53 16.80 -2.74
C SER A 158 13.64 15.50 -3.55
N ARG A 159 13.40 15.58 -4.87
CA ARG A 159 13.58 14.42 -5.76
C ARG A 159 15.00 13.85 -5.69
N GLU A 160 16.01 14.69 -5.53
CA GLU A 160 17.41 14.25 -5.43
C GLU A 160 17.63 13.44 -4.14
N GLU A 161 17.11 13.90 -3.01
CA GLU A 161 17.16 13.15 -1.73
C GLU A 161 16.44 11.80 -1.85
N CYS A 162 15.27 11.79 -2.49
CA CYS A 162 14.53 10.54 -2.74
C CYS A 162 15.35 9.57 -3.61
N MET A 163 15.95 10.03 -4.70
CA MET A 163 16.82 9.20 -5.57
C MET A 163 18.04 8.68 -4.82
N LYS A 164 18.66 9.51 -3.98
CA LYS A 164 19.80 9.10 -3.14
C LYS A 164 19.40 8.03 -2.14
N ALA A 165 18.20 8.12 -1.55
CA ALA A 165 17.69 7.14 -0.60
C ALA A 165 17.41 5.78 -1.26
N VAL A 166 16.85 5.78 -2.48
CA VAL A 166 16.48 4.56 -3.22
C VAL A 166 17.69 3.85 -3.83
N LYS A 167 18.70 4.61 -4.25
CA LYS A 167 19.85 4.11 -5.02
C LYS A 167 20.54 2.88 -4.41
N PRO A 168 20.87 2.80 -3.09
CA PRO A 168 21.54 1.65 -2.51
C PRO A 168 20.77 0.34 -2.66
N ALA A 169 19.43 0.39 -2.60
CA ALA A 169 18.58 -0.79 -2.79
C ALA A 169 18.64 -1.28 -4.25
N ILE A 170 18.61 -0.38 -5.21
CA ILE A 170 18.64 -0.73 -6.62
C ILE A 170 20.05 -1.19 -7.06
N ASP A 171 21.10 -0.54 -6.57
CA ASP A 171 22.49 -0.97 -6.84
C ASP A 171 22.72 -2.39 -6.33
N PHE A 172 22.15 -2.77 -5.17
CA PHE A 172 22.19 -4.15 -4.68
C PHE A 172 21.55 -5.11 -5.68
N PHE A 173 20.31 -4.86 -6.13
CA PHE A 173 19.62 -5.75 -7.08
C PHE A 173 20.32 -5.80 -8.44
N ARG A 174 20.94 -4.70 -8.87
CA ARG A 174 21.74 -4.63 -10.08
C ARG A 174 22.99 -5.50 -9.96
N ALA A 175 23.69 -5.43 -8.83
CA ALA A 175 24.86 -6.29 -8.55
C ALA A 175 24.49 -7.76 -8.48
N GLU A 176 23.31 -8.08 -7.94
CA GLU A 176 22.75 -9.43 -7.91
C GLU A 176 22.23 -9.91 -9.28
N GLY A 177 22.29 -9.07 -10.32
CA GLY A 177 21.89 -9.42 -11.68
C GLY A 177 20.38 -9.51 -11.90
N CYS A 178 19.55 -8.95 -11.00
CA CYS A 178 18.10 -8.88 -11.17
C CYS A 178 17.74 -7.97 -12.36
N ASP A 179 16.69 -8.33 -13.10
CA ASP A 179 16.11 -7.51 -14.16
C ASP A 179 14.64 -7.11 -13.91
N ALA A 180 14.09 -7.53 -12.79
CA ALA A 180 12.82 -7.07 -12.26
C ALA A 180 12.93 -6.92 -10.74
N VAL A 181 12.37 -5.86 -10.16
CA VAL A 181 12.31 -5.62 -8.71
C VAL A 181 10.87 -5.37 -8.29
N ILE A 182 10.42 -6.13 -7.29
CA ILE A 182 9.09 -6.03 -6.70
C ILE A 182 9.16 -5.04 -5.53
N LEU A 183 8.30 -4.03 -5.55
CA LEU A 183 8.04 -3.15 -4.42
C LEU A 183 7.14 -3.88 -3.43
N GLY A 184 7.74 -4.66 -2.53
CA GLY A 184 7.05 -5.53 -1.56
C GLY A 184 6.69 -4.85 -0.24
N CYS A 185 6.78 -3.52 -0.17
CA CYS A 185 6.28 -2.71 0.92
C CYS A 185 5.48 -1.55 0.34
N THR A 186 4.35 -1.23 0.96
CA THR A 186 3.43 -0.18 0.50
C THR A 186 4.06 1.21 0.49
N HIS A 187 4.97 1.48 1.41
CA HIS A 187 5.71 2.76 1.44
C HIS A 187 6.47 3.03 0.14
N PHE A 188 7.04 1.98 -0.47
CA PHE A 188 7.77 2.11 -1.74
C PHE A 188 6.89 2.56 -2.91
N LEU A 189 5.57 2.34 -2.83
CA LEU A 189 4.62 2.78 -3.86
C LEU A 189 4.59 4.30 -4.01
N ASN A 190 4.80 5.04 -2.93
CA ASN A 190 4.89 6.50 -2.96
C ASN A 190 6.12 7.00 -3.74
N PHE A 191 7.11 6.12 -3.95
CA PHE A 191 8.35 6.41 -4.68
C PHE A 191 8.46 5.64 -6.01
N THR A 192 7.36 5.10 -6.54
CA THR A 192 7.36 4.29 -7.77
C THR A 192 8.09 4.98 -8.91
N ASP A 193 7.88 6.27 -9.12
CA ASP A 193 8.55 7.04 -10.18
C ASP A 193 10.03 7.25 -9.92
N VAL A 194 10.40 7.42 -8.65
CA VAL A 194 11.81 7.50 -8.25
C VAL A 194 12.51 6.17 -8.49
N PHE A 195 11.86 5.06 -8.10
CA PHE A 195 12.37 3.72 -8.38
C PHE A 195 12.52 3.48 -9.88
N LYS A 196 11.52 3.79 -10.69
CA LYS A 196 11.60 3.68 -12.15
C LYS A 196 12.79 4.46 -12.70
N ALA A 197 12.96 5.73 -12.32
CA ALA A 197 14.05 6.57 -12.78
C ALA A 197 15.45 6.03 -12.41
N VAL A 198 15.59 5.42 -11.24
CA VAL A 198 16.87 4.81 -10.80
C VAL A 198 17.11 3.43 -11.43
N CYS A 199 16.04 2.69 -11.72
CA CYS A 199 16.09 1.33 -12.30
C CYS A 199 16.38 1.31 -13.80
N GLU A 200 15.93 2.33 -14.52
CA GLU A 200 16.09 2.36 -15.98
C GLU A 200 17.53 2.37 -16.43
N PRO A 201 17.82 1.75 -17.61
CA PRO A 201 16.91 0.97 -18.47
C PRO A 201 16.89 -0.55 -18.14
N ASP A 202 17.65 -1.02 -17.17
CA ASP A 202 18.05 -2.42 -17.01
C ASP A 202 17.17 -3.23 -16.03
N ILE A 203 16.43 -2.57 -15.16
CA ILE A 203 15.56 -3.23 -14.17
C ILE A 203 14.10 -2.74 -14.33
N ARG A 204 13.17 -3.69 -14.38
CA ARG A 204 11.73 -3.39 -14.36
C ARG A 204 11.22 -3.30 -12.93
N VAL A 205 10.55 -2.19 -12.62
CA VAL A 205 9.84 -2.01 -11.33
C VAL A 205 8.45 -2.61 -11.43
N VAL A 206 8.08 -3.40 -10.43
CA VAL A 206 6.81 -4.13 -10.37
C VAL A 206 6.17 -3.92 -9.00
N ASP A 207 4.86 -3.69 -8.97
CA ASP A 207 4.06 -3.58 -7.76
C ASP A 207 2.76 -4.38 -7.85
N SER A 208 1.97 -4.36 -6.78
CA SER A 208 0.72 -5.12 -6.68
C SER A 208 -0.54 -4.25 -6.78
N VAL A 209 -0.42 -2.95 -7.06
CA VAL A 209 -1.55 -2.00 -6.99
C VAL A 209 -2.72 -2.42 -7.86
N ASP A 210 -2.50 -2.60 -9.17
CA ASP A 210 -3.58 -2.97 -10.09
C ASP A 210 -4.19 -4.35 -9.79
N GLY A 211 -3.37 -5.29 -9.33
CA GLY A 211 -3.83 -6.63 -8.96
C GLY A 211 -4.78 -6.61 -7.76
N VAL A 212 -4.40 -5.88 -6.71
CA VAL A 212 -5.19 -5.73 -5.48
C VAL A 212 -6.48 -4.98 -5.75
N VAL A 213 -6.42 -3.86 -6.47
CA VAL A 213 -7.60 -3.04 -6.80
C VAL A 213 -8.59 -3.83 -7.65
N ARG A 214 -8.11 -4.54 -8.68
CA ARG A 214 -8.97 -5.42 -9.49
C ARG A 214 -9.69 -6.45 -8.62
N HIS A 215 -8.98 -7.14 -7.75
CA HIS A 215 -9.58 -8.15 -6.88
C HIS A 215 -10.60 -7.54 -5.88
N ALA A 216 -10.32 -6.36 -5.34
CA ALA A 216 -11.25 -5.65 -4.47
C ALA A 216 -12.56 -5.27 -5.19
N LEU A 217 -12.46 -4.80 -6.44
CA LEU A 217 -13.63 -4.47 -7.25
C LEU A 217 -14.43 -5.71 -7.67
N GLU A 218 -13.76 -6.81 -8.01
CA GLU A 218 -14.40 -8.10 -8.34
C GLU A 218 -15.21 -8.62 -7.15
N ILE A 219 -14.68 -8.56 -5.93
CA ILE A 219 -15.40 -8.96 -4.70
C ILE A 219 -16.65 -8.10 -4.47
N LEU A 220 -16.59 -6.81 -4.75
CA LEU A 220 -17.77 -5.94 -4.63
C LEU A 220 -18.79 -6.15 -5.77
N GLY A 221 -18.52 -7.03 -6.74
CA GLY A 221 -19.37 -7.26 -7.90
C GLY A 221 -19.27 -6.19 -8.99
N SER A 222 -18.16 -5.45 -9.02
CA SER A 222 -17.89 -4.42 -10.04
C SER A 222 -16.94 -4.95 -11.11
N SER A 223 -17.15 -4.59 -12.38
CA SER A 223 -16.22 -4.91 -13.46
C SER A 223 -14.97 -4.03 -13.39
N PHE A 224 -13.82 -4.62 -13.69
CA PHE A 224 -12.54 -3.89 -13.82
C PHE A 224 -12.13 -3.83 -15.29
N GLU A 225 -12.18 -2.64 -15.89
CA GLU A 225 -11.62 -2.42 -17.21
C GLU A 225 -10.13 -2.09 -17.11
N VAL A 226 -9.31 -2.88 -17.81
CA VAL A 226 -7.86 -2.60 -17.97
C VAL A 226 -7.73 -1.48 -19.01
N LEU A 227 -7.86 -0.24 -18.58
CA LEU A 227 -7.40 0.90 -19.38
C LEU A 227 -5.88 0.95 -19.30
N GLY A 228 -5.23 1.05 -20.46
CA GLY A 228 -3.78 0.99 -20.64
C GLY A 228 -2.98 1.68 -19.54
N SER A 229 -2.07 0.91 -19.04
CA SER A 229 -1.23 1.10 -17.89
C SER A 229 -0.34 2.34 -17.94
N GLU A 230 -0.61 3.30 -17.09
CA GLU A 230 0.43 3.94 -16.27
C GLU A 230 -0.27 4.54 -15.05
N PRO A 231 0.18 4.27 -13.81
CA PRO A 231 -0.33 5.01 -12.67
C PRO A 231 0.00 6.49 -12.88
N PRO A 232 -0.87 7.41 -12.45
CA PRO A 232 -0.57 8.83 -12.56
C PRO A 232 0.75 9.11 -11.86
N LEU A 233 1.64 9.78 -12.57
CA LEU A 233 2.90 10.26 -12.04
C LEU A 233 2.61 11.20 -10.87
N VAL A 234 2.95 10.78 -9.66
CA VAL A 234 2.93 11.69 -8.51
C VAL A 234 4.14 12.61 -8.68
N ASP A 235 3.93 13.77 -9.28
CA ASP A 235 4.95 14.78 -9.39
C ASP A 235 5.20 15.43 -8.02
N PHE A 236 6.35 15.14 -7.41
CA PHE A 236 6.73 15.64 -6.10
C PHE A 236 6.99 17.17 -6.05
N LYS A 237 6.96 17.87 -7.17
CA LYS A 237 7.13 19.34 -7.26
C LYS A 237 5.96 20.04 -7.92
N GLY A 238 4.75 19.73 -7.58
CA GLY A 238 3.61 20.47 -8.11
C GLY A 238 2.41 19.60 -8.39
N VAL A 239 2.05 18.79 -7.43
CA VAL A 239 0.76 18.10 -7.49
C VAL A 239 -0.30 19.19 -7.43
N SER A 240 -0.76 19.61 -8.60
CA SER A 240 -2.11 20.13 -8.69
C SER A 240 -3.02 19.04 -8.12
N PRO A 241 -3.89 19.37 -7.16
CA PRO A 241 -4.84 18.40 -6.64
C PRO A 241 -5.50 17.76 -7.84
N LEU A 242 -5.62 16.42 -7.86
CA LEU A 242 -6.40 15.69 -8.84
C LEU A 242 -7.77 16.39 -8.91
N ARG A 243 -7.95 17.28 -9.92
CA ARG A 243 -9.24 17.90 -10.14
C ARG A 243 -10.17 16.76 -10.53
N ARG A 244 -11.03 16.38 -9.60
CA ARG A 244 -12.25 15.66 -9.95
C ARG A 244 -13.02 16.56 -10.93
N GLU A 245 -12.89 16.34 -12.21
CA GLU A 245 -13.84 16.88 -13.19
C GLU A 245 -15.13 16.09 -13.04
N GLY A 246 -15.94 16.52 -12.11
CA GLY A 246 -17.24 15.96 -11.84
C GLY A 246 -17.84 16.65 -10.62
N SER A 247 -18.87 17.46 -10.82
CA SER A 247 -19.66 18.14 -9.78
C SER A 247 -20.54 17.18 -8.99
N GLY A 248 -20.00 16.05 -8.55
CA GLY A 248 -20.66 15.14 -7.63
C GLY A 248 -20.56 15.68 -6.19
N LYS A 249 -21.67 15.71 -5.47
CA LYS A 249 -21.67 15.94 -4.02
C LYS A 249 -20.75 14.93 -3.37
N PRO A 250 -19.97 15.30 -2.32
CA PRO A 250 -19.15 14.34 -1.58
C PRO A 250 -20.06 13.18 -1.13
N GLN A 251 -19.63 11.97 -1.44
CA GLN A 251 -20.29 10.79 -0.92
C GLN A 251 -20.07 10.72 0.58
N VAL A 252 -21.09 10.31 1.29
CA VAL A 252 -21.07 10.19 2.75
C VAL A 252 -21.10 8.70 3.08
N CYS A 253 -20.12 8.25 3.87
CA CYS A 253 -20.10 6.91 4.45
C CYS A 253 -21.21 6.77 5.51
N SER A 254 -21.38 5.57 6.06
CA SER A 254 -22.27 5.35 7.21
C SER A 254 -21.95 6.35 8.33
N GLU A 255 -22.99 6.94 8.93
CA GLU A 255 -22.90 7.96 9.99
C GLU A 255 -22.44 9.37 9.56
N GLY A 256 -22.45 9.70 8.26
CA GLY A 256 -22.13 11.06 7.80
C GLY A 256 -20.65 11.36 7.64
N GLU A 257 -19.77 10.35 7.79
CA GLU A 257 -18.34 10.52 7.55
C GLU A 257 -18.04 10.84 6.07
N PRO A 258 -17.22 11.85 5.81
CA PRO A 258 -16.87 12.22 4.44
C PRO A 258 -16.00 11.14 3.76
N SER A 259 -16.14 10.98 2.45
CA SER A 259 -15.37 10.03 1.65
C SER A 259 -14.77 10.73 0.42
N PRO A 260 -13.52 10.48 0.08
CA PRO A 260 -12.55 9.65 0.80
C PRO A 260 -11.94 10.35 2.02
N SER A 261 -11.67 9.60 3.07
CA SER A 261 -11.09 10.13 4.32
C SER A 261 -9.96 9.25 4.84
N LEU A 262 -9.00 9.89 5.53
CA LEU A 262 -7.92 9.25 6.27
C LEU A 262 -8.19 9.37 7.78
N PHE A 263 -8.15 8.24 8.49
CA PHE A 263 -8.07 8.16 9.94
C PHE A 263 -6.75 7.57 10.36
N ILE A 264 -6.25 7.98 11.52
CA ILE A 264 -5.01 7.46 12.13
C ILE A 264 -5.29 6.95 13.53
N THR A 265 -4.47 6.05 14.05
CA THR A 265 -4.66 5.52 15.42
C THR A 265 -3.89 6.29 16.47
N GLY A 266 -2.92 7.10 16.08
CA GLY A 266 -2.16 7.97 16.98
C GLY A 266 -1.22 8.90 16.24
N PHE A 267 -0.80 9.95 16.91
CA PHE A 267 0.29 10.85 16.50
C PHE A 267 1.07 11.29 17.75
N ARG A 268 2.32 11.69 17.58
CA ARG A 268 3.22 12.06 18.68
C ARG A 268 2.97 13.48 19.18
N ASP A 269 2.69 14.39 18.24
CA ASP A 269 2.55 15.82 18.50
C ASP A 269 1.72 16.52 17.41
N THR A 270 1.44 17.80 17.60
CA THR A 270 0.67 18.64 16.67
C THR A 270 1.37 18.80 15.31
N GLU A 271 2.70 18.72 15.26
CA GLU A 271 3.45 18.83 14.00
C GLU A 271 3.18 17.61 13.12
N GLU A 272 3.22 16.42 13.70
CA GLU A 272 2.88 15.17 13.00
C GLU A 272 1.41 15.18 12.55
N GLU A 273 0.47 15.66 13.37
CA GLU A 273 -0.94 15.82 12.97
C GLU A 273 -1.07 16.76 11.76
N ASN A 274 -0.34 17.87 11.75
CA ASN A 274 -0.33 18.79 10.61
C ASN A 274 0.24 18.14 9.33
N GLN A 275 1.20 17.24 9.44
CA GLN A 275 1.73 16.50 8.30
C GLN A 275 0.65 15.64 7.64
N TYR A 276 -0.25 15.01 8.42
CA TYR A 276 -1.39 14.27 7.87
C TYR A 276 -2.41 15.18 7.16
N ASN A 277 -2.65 16.39 7.67
CA ASN A 277 -3.48 17.37 6.99
C ASN A 277 -2.89 17.79 5.63
N VAL A 278 -1.57 18.03 5.57
CA VAL A 278 -0.85 18.35 4.32
C VAL A 278 -0.92 17.16 3.35
N LEU A 279 -0.70 15.95 3.85
CA LEU A 279 -0.81 14.72 3.07
C LEU A 279 -2.20 14.57 2.45
N CYS A 280 -3.25 14.69 3.27
CA CYS A 280 -4.63 14.59 2.82
C CYS A 280 -4.95 15.61 1.73
N SER A 281 -4.49 16.85 1.89
CA SER A 281 -4.67 17.91 0.89
C SER A 281 -4.02 17.56 -0.45
N ARG A 282 -2.85 16.90 -0.45
CA ARG A 282 -2.16 16.47 -1.68
C ARG A 282 -2.91 15.40 -2.44
N PHE A 283 -3.52 14.46 -1.73
CA PHE A 283 -4.31 13.38 -2.34
C PHE A 283 -5.77 13.75 -2.58
N GLY A 284 -6.21 14.95 -2.19
CA GLY A 284 -7.62 15.36 -2.30
C GLY A 284 -8.56 14.51 -1.44
N ILE A 285 -8.08 14.04 -0.29
CA ILE A 285 -8.83 13.28 0.70
C ILE A 285 -9.00 14.13 1.97
N GLN A 286 -9.98 13.81 2.80
CA GLN A 286 -10.21 14.54 4.05
C GLN A 286 -9.45 13.87 5.21
N PHE A 287 -8.93 14.67 6.13
CA PHE A 287 -8.41 14.15 7.39
C PHE A 287 -9.55 13.97 8.37
N GLY A 288 -9.86 12.71 8.70
CA GLY A 288 -10.94 12.34 9.63
C GLY A 288 -10.52 12.36 11.10
N GLY A 289 -9.22 12.59 11.37
CA GLY A 289 -8.66 12.62 12.72
C GLY A 289 -8.33 11.24 13.29
N LEU A 290 -8.42 11.13 14.61
CA LEU A 290 -8.14 9.87 15.32
C LEU A 290 -9.28 8.87 15.17
N LEU A 291 -8.92 7.64 14.91
CA LEU A 291 -9.80 6.49 15.08
C LEU A 291 -9.93 6.22 16.58
N SER A 292 -10.86 6.97 17.22
CA SER A 292 -11.15 6.82 18.66
C SER A 292 -11.76 5.45 18.97
N LYS A 293 -11.64 5.08 20.23
CA LYS A 293 -12.19 3.84 20.80
C LYS A 293 -13.70 3.77 20.64
#